data_66841b596e4608a59cd00622eda8b63f
#
_entry.id   66841b596e4608a59cd00622eda8b63f
#
_cell.length_a   1.000
_cell.length_b   1.000
_cell.length_c   1.000
_cell.angle_alpha   90.00
_cell.angle_beta   90.00
_cell.angle_gamma   90.00
#
_symmetry.space_group_name_H-M   'P 1'
#
loop_
_entity.id
_entity.type
_entity.pdbx_description
1 polymer ?
#
loop_
_entity_poly.entity_id
_entity_poly.type
_entity_poly.pdbx_seq_one_letter_code
_entity_poly.pdbx_strand_id
1 'polypeptide(L)'
;MAFELQGVGLTHGNGFRALQRISIRLGRGERVAVIGPSGAGKTSLIRLLGVTTRPSEGRLNILGSNPWQLPAGELRRLRARIGTIHQAPPIPPRLRVITAILAGRLGQWPAWKALLSLLYPVDIAGAQATLARFDLADRLFDRCDHLSGGQLQRVGIARAFYQEPDLFLADEPVSALDPALADAALGELVAESERRGAGLFASLHAVDLALKWFPRIVGLRAGEVAFDLPTAEVSNGLLHELYAAEGSVLPTQASEPAALRHGGGTAEATAESGDGTLAANVVRLDTCRGR
;
A
#
# COMPACT_ATOMS: atom_id res chain seq x y z
N MET A 1 -4.76 14.04 -18.91
CA MET A 1 -3.53 13.53 -18.32
C MET A 1 -3.72 13.49 -16.81
N ALA A 2 -3.45 12.35 -16.15
CA ALA A 2 -3.43 12.25 -14.68
C ALA A 2 -2.07 12.69 -14.14
N PHE A 3 -0.97 12.16 -14.72
CA PHE A 3 0.36 12.69 -14.45
C PHE A 3 1.32 12.46 -15.64
N GLU A 4 2.42 13.21 -15.63
CA GLU A 4 3.55 13.05 -16.55
C GLU A 4 4.87 13.31 -15.81
N LEU A 5 5.79 12.37 -15.91
CA LEU A 5 7.18 12.45 -15.47
C LEU A 5 8.10 12.50 -16.67
N GLN A 6 9.05 13.44 -16.69
CA GLN A 6 10.04 13.61 -17.75
C GLN A 6 11.44 13.68 -17.14
N GLY A 7 12.20 12.58 -17.27
CA GLY A 7 13.58 12.49 -16.78
C GLY A 7 13.71 12.71 -15.27
N VAL A 8 12.71 12.30 -14.49
CA VAL A 8 12.65 12.59 -13.05
C VAL A 8 13.63 11.70 -12.29
N GLY A 9 14.44 12.31 -11.43
CA GLY A 9 15.28 11.64 -10.45
C GLY A 9 14.95 12.09 -9.03
N LEU A 10 15.26 11.20 -8.08
CA LEU A 10 15.12 11.45 -6.66
C LEU A 10 16.35 10.95 -5.90
N THR A 11 17.07 11.89 -5.29
CA THR A 11 18.17 11.59 -4.37
C THR A 11 17.76 12.01 -2.97
N HIS A 12 17.84 11.09 -2.01
CA HIS A 12 17.57 11.37 -0.60
C HIS A 12 18.71 12.17 0.05
N GLY A 13 18.46 12.81 1.19
CA GLY A 13 19.44 13.63 1.89
C GLY A 13 20.72 12.89 2.33
N ASN A 14 20.68 11.55 2.40
CA ASN A 14 21.83 10.68 2.66
C ASN A 14 22.64 10.33 1.40
N GLY A 15 22.33 10.94 0.24
CA GLY A 15 22.99 10.67 -1.03
C GLY A 15 22.45 9.44 -1.80
N PHE A 16 21.55 8.65 -1.22
CA PHE A 16 20.98 7.50 -1.91
C PHE A 16 20.07 7.93 -3.05
N ARG A 17 20.35 7.46 -4.28
CA ARG A 17 19.60 7.75 -5.49
C ARG A 17 18.48 6.74 -5.66
N ALA A 18 17.28 7.11 -5.23
CA ALA A 18 16.12 6.23 -5.21
C ALA A 18 15.43 6.12 -6.58
N LEU A 19 15.49 7.17 -7.41
CA LEU A 19 14.93 7.19 -8.77
C LEU A 19 15.91 7.86 -9.72
N GLN A 20 15.98 7.34 -10.96
CA GLN A 20 16.92 7.80 -11.99
C GLN A 20 16.20 7.94 -13.33
N ARG A 21 16.15 9.15 -13.87
CA ARG A 21 15.64 9.48 -15.21
C ARG A 21 14.27 8.86 -15.54
N ILE A 22 13.39 8.75 -14.56
CA ILE A 22 12.05 8.19 -14.74
C ILE A 22 11.24 9.05 -15.71
N SER A 23 10.74 8.42 -16.77
CA SER A 23 9.82 9.02 -17.73
C SER A 23 8.63 8.10 -17.89
N ILE A 24 7.49 8.47 -17.28
CA ILE A 24 6.22 7.72 -17.29
C ILE A 24 5.08 8.72 -17.40
N ARG A 25 4.05 8.36 -18.15
CA ARG A 25 2.79 9.12 -18.23
C ARG A 25 1.60 8.24 -17.89
N LEU A 26 0.59 8.82 -17.26
CA LEU A 26 -0.69 8.20 -16.99
C LEU A 26 -1.82 9.09 -17.54
N GLY A 27 -2.68 8.52 -18.38
CA GLY A 27 -3.89 9.16 -18.86
C GLY A 27 -4.97 9.27 -17.77
N ARG A 28 -6.02 10.03 -18.01
CA ARG A 28 -7.23 9.97 -17.17
C ARG A 28 -7.93 8.64 -17.42
N GLY A 29 -8.43 8.00 -16.36
CA GLY A 29 -9.07 6.69 -16.46
C GLY A 29 -8.12 5.53 -16.77
N GLU A 30 -6.83 5.79 -16.99
CA GLU A 30 -5.84 4.76 -17.23
C GLU A 30 -5.42 4.10 -15.91
N ARG A 31 -5.15 2.80 -15.96
CA ARG A 31 -4.73 1.99 -14.81
C ARG A 31 -3.40 1.32 -15.11
N VAL A 32 -2.43 1.55 -14.25
CA VAL A 32 -1.06 1.03 -14.37
C VAL A 32 -0.62 0.42 -13.06
N ALA A 33 -0.10 -0.80 -13.11
CA ALA A 33 0.63 -1.37 -11.99
C ALA A 33 2.13 -1.18 -12.17
N VAL A 34 2.82 -0.84 -11.08
CA VAL A 34 4.27 -0.85 -11.01
C VAL A 34 4.75 -2.04 -10.19
N ILE A 35 5.59 -2.87 -10.79
CA ILE A 35 6.17 -4.05 -10.17
C ILE A 35 7.70 -3.94 -10.15
N GLY A 36 8.35 -4.76 -9.35
CA GLY A 36 9.82 -4.82 -9.26
C GLY A 36 10.30 -5.26 -7.90
N PRO A 37 11.58 -5.59 -7.77
CA PRO A 37 12.17 -6.07 -6.53
C PRO A 37 12.05 -5.08 -5.38
N SER A 38 12.29 -5.57 -4.15
CA SER A 38 12.39 -4.73 -2.96
C SER A 38 13.50 -3.69 -3.15
N GLY A 39 13.25 -2.45 -2.76
CA GLY A 39 14.21 -1.36 -2.98
C GLY A 39 14.28 -0.82 -4.42
N ALA A 40 13.47 -1.31 -5.38
CA ALA A 40 13.46 -0.79 -6.76
C ALA A 40 13.03 0.67 -6.90
N GLY A 41 12.47 1.29 -5.84
CA GLY A 41 12.05 2.70 -5.85
C GLY A 41 10.54 2.90 -5.97
N LYS A 42 9.70 1.83 -5.93
CA LYS A 42 8.23 1.91 -6.08
C LYS A 42 7.57 2.89 -5.12
N THR A 43 7.83 2.74 -3.82
CA THR A 43 7.32 3.65 -2.78
C THR A 43 7.81 5.08 -2.96
N SER A 44 9.07 5.27 -3.37
CA SER A 44 9.64 6.60 -3.66
C SER A 44 8.92 7.27 -4.82
N LEU A 45 8.60 6.51 -5.87
CA LEU A 45 7.83 6.98 -7.02
C LEU A 45 6.41 7.40 -6.61
N ILE A 46 5.71 6.58 -5.81
CA ILE A 46 4.37 6.91 -5.30
C ILE A 46 4.40 8.14 -4.40
N ARG A 47 5.38 8.27 -3.50
CA ARG A 47 5.54 9.46 -2.64
C ARG A 47 5.79 10.73 -3.45
N LEU A 48 6.55 10.63 -4.53
CA LEU A 48 6.80 11.75 -5.45
C LEU A 48 5.50 12.16 -6.17
N LEU A 49 4.74 11.20 -6.70
CA LEU A 49 3.43 11.43 -7.33
C LEU A 49 2.39 11.94 -6.33
N GLY A 50 2.44 11.49 -5.08
CA GLY A 50 1.60 11.99 -3.97
C GLY A 50 1.98 13.40 -3.47
N VAL A 51 2.96 14.03 -4.12
CA VAL A 51 3.42 15.41 -3.80
C VAL A 51 3.90 15.53 -2.34
N THR A 52 4.45 14.45 -1.79
CA THR A 52 5.07 14.45 -0.45
C THR A 52 6.57 14.69 -0.52
N THR A 53 7.20 14.37 -1.67
CA THR A 53 8.63 14.51 -1.90
C THR A 53 8.85 15.27 -3.21
N ARG A 54 9.76 16.25 -3.18
CA ARG A 54 10.15 17.03 -4.38
C ARG A 54 11.18 16.23 -5.19
N PRO A 55 11.06 16.17 -6.53
CA PRO A 55 12.09 15.57 -7.37
C PRO A 55 13.40 16.37 -7.26
N SER A 56 14.53 15.66 -7.34
CA SER A 56 15.86 16.29 -7.37
C SER A 56 16.21 16.81 -8.76
N GLU A 57 15.67 16.17 -9.81
CA GLU A 57 15.88 16.52 -11.22
C GLU A 57 14.67 16.16 -12.06
N GLY A 58 14.60 16.69 -13.27
CA GLY A 58 13.52 16.42 -14.20
C GLY A 58 12.28 17.29 -14.00
N ARG A 59 11.19 16.93 -14.68
CA ARG A 59 9.91 17.67 -14.64
C ARG A 59 8.77 16.73 -14.21
N LEU A 60 7.91 17.24 -13.35
CA LEU A 60 6.71 16.56 -12.85
C LEU A 60 5.50 17.45 -13.15
N ASN A 61 4.50 16.87 -13.80
CA ASN A 61 3.17 17.46 -13.99
C ASN A 61 2.12 16.51 -13.43
N ILE A 62 1.23 16.99 -12.56
CA ILE A 62 0.12 16.23 -11.98
C ILE A 62 -1.17 17.01 -12.18
N LEU A 63 -2.19 16.36 -12.75
CA LEU A 63 -3.50 16.94 -13.06
C LEU A 63 -3.40 18.31 -13.77
N GLY A 64 -2.39 18.44 -14.67
CA GLY A 64 -2.16 19.64 -15.48
C GLY A 64 -1.32 20.72 -14.81
N SER A 65 -0.73 20.48 -13.64
CA SER A 65 0.04 21.47 -12.89
C SER A 65 1.39 20.93 -12.42
N ASN A 66 2.40 21.81 -12.35
CA ASN A 66 3.63 21.51 -11.61
C ASN A 66 3.41 21.84 -10.13
N PRO A 67 3.36 20.84 -9.22
CA PRO A 67 3.01 21.08 -7.80
C PRO A 67 3.93 22.06 -7.10
N TRP A 68 5.20 22.10 -7.49
CA TRP A 68 6.25 22.86 -6.82
C TRP A 68 6.31 24.33 -7.25
N GLN A 69 5.45 24.71 -8.22
CA GLN A 69 5.26 26.09 -8.67
C GLN A 69 3.94 26.69 -8.17
N LEU A 70 3.10 25.89 -7.50
CA LEU A 70 1.79 26.34 -7.04
C LEU A 70 1.89 27.06 -5.69
N PRO A 71 1.09 28.11 -5.49
CA PRO A 71 0.91 28.71 -4.16
C PRO A 71 0.22 27.71 -3.20
N ALA A 72 0.41 27.87 -1.90
CA ALA A 72 0.00 26.92 -0.88
C ALA A 72 -1.50 26.52 -0.96
N GLY A 73 -2.39 27.47 -1.31
CA GLY A 73 -3.82 27.19 -1.44
C GLY A 73 -4.14 26.27 -2.63
N GLU A 74 -3.48 26.48 -3.77
CA GLU A 74 -3.65 25.64 -4.96
C GLU A 74 -2.98 24.27 -4.79
N LEU A 75 -1.83 24.23 -4.17
CA LEU A 75 -1.15 22.98 -3.80
C LEU A 75 -2.04 22.12 -2.88
N ARG A 76 -2.72 22.74 -1.89
CA ARG A 76 -3.70 22.03 -1.05
C ARG A 76 -4.85 21.46 -1.87
N ARG A 77 -5.41 22.25 -2.82
CA ARG A 77 -6.49 21.78 -3.71
C ARG A 77 -6.02 20.66 -4.62
N LEU A 78 -4.80 20.75 -5.16
CA LEU A 78 -4.21 19.67 -5.97
C LEU A 78 -4.08 18.37 -5.15
N ARG A 79 -3.50 18.43 -3.94
CA ARG A 79 -3.37 17.28 -3.05
C ARG A 79 -4.71 16.66 -2.67
N ALA A 80 -5.75 17.46 -2.51
CA ALA A 80 -7.10 16.99 -2.20
C ALA A 80 -7.73 16.17 -3.35
N ARG A 81 -7.19 16.28 -4.57
CA ARG A 81 -7.60 15.52 -5.76
C ARG A 81 -6.76 14.25 -5.98
N ILE A 82 -5.78 14.00 -5.13
CA ILE A 82 -4.91 12.81 -5.16
C ILE A 82 -5.24 11.96 -3.95
N GLY A 83 -5.78 10.77 -4.16
CA GLY A 83 -6.04 9.79 -3.09
C GLY A 83 -4.85 8.84 -2.95
N THR A 84 -4.20 8.86 -1.80
CA THR A 84 -3.08 7.96 -1.54
C THR A 84 -3.48 6.85 -0.57
N ILE A 85 -3.33 5.61 -1.00
CA ILE A 85 -3.47 4.39 -0.20
C ILE A 85 -2.05 3.93 0.16
N HIS A 86 -1.76 3.83 1.45
CA HIS A 86 -0.46 3.46 1.96
C HIS A 86 -0.42 1.99 2.36
N GLN A 87 0.72 1.35 2.26
CA GLN A 87 0.97 -0.02 2.74
C GLN A 87 0.58 -0.16 4.22
N ALA A 88 0.98 0.80 5.07
CA ALA A 88 0.48 0.95 6.42
C ALA A 88 -0.30 2.27 6.49
N PRO A 89 -1.63 2.25 6.64
CA PRO A 89 -2.42 3.47 6.69
C PRO A 89 -1.98 4.39 7.82
N PRO A 90 -1.68 5.68 7.58
CA PRO A 90 -1.24 6.61 8.61
C PRO A 90 -2.44 7.11 9.42
N ILE A 91 -3.10 6.18 10.13
CA ILE A 91 -4.28 6.44 10.95
C ILE A 91 -3.88 6.34 12.42
N PRO A 92 -4.07 7.40 13.23
CA PRO A 92 -3.78 7.35 14.65
C PRO A 92 -4.58 6.24 15.35
N PRO A 93 -3.95 5.40 16.20
CA PRO A 93 -4.59 4.22 16.79
C PRO A 93 -5.87 4.53 17.57
N ARG A 94 -5.88 5.63 18.34
CA ARG A 94 -7.03 6.03 19.17
C ARG A 94 -8.15 6.73 18.40
N LEU A 95 -7.98 6.97 17.10
CA LEU A 95 -9.01 7.60 16.27
C LEU A 95 -10.17 6.62 16.02
N ARG A 96 -11.39 7.12 15.95
CA ARG A 96 -12.54 6.30 15.51
C ARG A 96 -12.50 6.12 14.00
N VAL A 97 -12.99 4.97 13.52
CA VAL A 97 -13.04 4.63 12.09
C VAL A 97 -13.79 5.71 11.30
N ILE A 98 -14.95 6.18 11.78
CA ILE A 98 -15.70 7.25 11.13
C ILE A 98 -14.85 8.52 10.94
N THR A 99 -14.10 8.93 11.94
CA THR A 99 -13.25 10.13 11.85
C THR A 99 -12.11 9.90 10.86
N ALA A 100 -11.54 8.68 10.80
CA ALA A 100 -10.51 8.32 9.83
C ALA A 100 -11.04 8.40 8.40
N ILE A 101 -12.28 7.94 8.13
CA ILE A 101 -12.91 8.03 6.81
C ILE A 101 -13.17 9.50 6.45
N LEU A 102 -13.82 10.26 7.34
CA LEU A 102 -14.15 11.67 7.10
C LEU A 102 -12.90 12.53 6.85
N ALA A 103 -11.76 12.15 7.44
CA ALA A 103 -10.48 12.81 7.21
C ALA A 103 -10.05 12.80 5.72
N GLY A 104 -10.56 11.87 4.90
CA GLY A 104 -10.33 11.86 3.45
C GLY A 104 -10.72 13.16 2.76
N ARG A 105 -11.75 13.84 3.23
CA ARG A 105 -12.25 15.12 2.63
C ARG A 105 -11.80 16.39 3.33
N LEU A 106 -10.95 16.34 4.36
CA LEU A 106 -10.50 17.53 5.07
C LEU A 106 -9.82 18.57 4.15
N GLY A 107 -9.13 18.11 3.11
CA GLY A 107 -8.50 18.98 2.12
C GLY A 107 -9.46 19.70 1.19
N GLN A 108 -10.69 19.16 1.02
CA GLN A 108 -11.74 19.67 0.13
C GLN A 108 -12.73 20.59 0.86
N TRP A 109 -12.91 20.39 2.17
CA TRP A 109 -13.87 21.16 2.96
C TRP A 109 -13.32 22.55 3.35
N PRO A 110 -14.22 23.54 3.51
CA PRO A 110 -13.85 24.81 4.13
C PRO A 110 -13.43 24.57 5.59
N ALA A 111 -12.54 25.42 6.10
CA ALA A 111 -11.88 25.22 7.40
C ALA A 111 -12.87 24.99 8.56
N TRP A 112 -14.01 25.71 8.59
CA TRP A 112 -15.03 25.54 9.63
C TRP A 112 -15.67 24.16 9.62
N LYS A 113 -15.98 23.61 8.41
CA LYS A 113 -16.54 22.27 8.27
C LYS A 113 -15.51 21.19 8.61
N ALA A 114 -14.26 21.38 8.18
CA ALA A 114 -13.16 20.49 8.53
C ALA A 114 -12.97 20.41 10.05
N LEU A 115 -12.98 21.55 10.75
CA LEU A 115 -12.87 21.62 12.21
C LEU A 115 -14.08 20.95 12.90
N LEU A 116 -15.29 21.24 12.43
CA LEU A 116 -16.51 20.62 12.96
C LEU A 116 -16.49 19.09 12.80
N SER A 117 -15.99 18.57 11.68
CA SER A 117 -15.93 17.14 11.41
C SER A 117 -14.97 16.37 12.33
N LEU A 118 -14.01 17.05 12.95
CA LEU A 118 -13.12 16.46 13.95
C LEU A 118 -13.78 16.31 15.32
N LEU A 119 -14.80 17.15 15.60
CA LEU A 119 -15.55 17.12 16.86
C LEU A 119 -16.84 16.31 16.75
N TYR A 120 -17.51 16.40 15.60
CA TYR A 120 -18.76 15.72 15.32
C TYR A 120 -18.76 15.13 13.90
N PRO A 121 -19.18 13.87 13.72
CA PRO A 121 -19.21 13.25 12.39
C PRO A 121 -20.31 13.88 11.52
N VAL A 122 -19.89 14.70 10.55
CA VAL A 122 -20.77 15.50 9.69
C VAL A 122 -21.42 14.70 8.56
N ASP A 123 -20.95 13.47 8.27
CA ASP A 123 -21.49 12.61 7.22
C ASP A 123 -21.35 11.13 7.61
N ILE A 124 -22.25 10.70 8.50
CA ILE A 124 -22.30 9.30 8.96
C ILE A 124 -22.70 8.37 7.83
N ALA A 125 -23.71 8.73 7.05
CA ALA A 125 -24.26 7.90 5.98
C ALA A 125 -23.22 7.64 4.87
N GLY A 126 -22.49 8.66 4.42
CA GLY A 126 -21.45 8.53 3.41
C GLY A 126 -20.25 7.67 3.88
N ALA A 127 -19.85 7.85 5.14
CA ALA A 127 -18.80 7.03 5.74
C ALA A 127 -19.22 5.55 5.86
N GLN A 128 -20.47 5.29 6.31
CA GLN A 128 -21.02 3.94 6.43
C GLN A 128 -21.17 3.26 5.07
N ALA A 129 -21.71 3.95 4.06
CA ALA A 129 -21.83 3.43 2.70
C ALA A 129 -20.48 3.06 2.09
N THR A 130 -19.45 3.86 2.37
CA THR A 130 -18.10 3.57 1.89
C THR A 130 -17.50 2.33 2.57
N LEU A 131 -17.69 2.20 3.90
CA LEU A 131 -17.22 1.04 4.67
C LEU A 131 -17.96 -0.25 4.33
N ALA A 132 -19.25 -0.16 3.96
CA ALA A 132 -20.05 -1.32 3.55
C ALA A 132 -19.45 -2.06 2.34
N ARG A 133 -18.73 -1.38 1.46
CA ARG A 133 -18.01 -1.98 0.32
C ARG A 133 -16.86 -2.90 0.73
N PHE A 134 -16.44 -2.81 1.98
CA PHE A 134 -15.31 -3.56 2.56
C PHE A 134 -15.75 -4.44 3.74
N ASP A 135 -17.07 -4.69 3.91
CA ASP A 135 -17.67 -5.47 5.01
C ASP A 135 -17.26 -4.94 6.40
N LEU A 136 -17.22 -3.61 6.56
CA LEU A 136 -16.80 -2.94 7.81
C LEU A 136 -17.82 -1.90 8.30
N ALA A 137 -19.07 -1.91 7.78
CA ALA A 137 -20.10 -0.93 8.16
C ALA A 137 -20.44 -0.98 9.66
N ASP A 138 -20.39 -2.16 10.28
CA ASP A 138 -20.60 -2.42 11.70
C ASP A 138 -19.49 -1.84 12.60
N ARG A 139 -18.30 -1.59 12.03
CA ARG A 139 -17.13 -1.07 12.74
C ARG A 139 -17.00 0.46 12.71
N LEU A 140 -18.01 1.17 12.19
CA LEU A 140 -17.96 2.61 11.96
C LEU A 140 -17.56 3.44 13.19
N PHE A 141 -18.01 3.05 14.38
CA PHE A 141 -17.75 3.75 15.63
C PHE A 141 -16.63 3.14 16.47
N ASP A 142 -16.05 2.02 16.03
CA ASP A 142 -14.92 1.39 16.71
C ASP A 142 -13.69 2.28 16.65
N ARG A 143 -12.75 2.03 17.57
CA ARG A 143 -11.42 2.66 17.51
C ARG A 143 -10.54 1.87 16.56
N CYS A 144 -9.65 2.58 15.85
CA CYS A 144 -8.76 1.96 14.87
C CYS A 144 -7.75 0.98 15.50
N ASP A 145 -7.41 1.14 16.79
CA ASP A 145 -6.57 0.18 17.53
C ASP A 145 -7.29 -1.13 17.92
N HIS A 146 -8.60 -1.22 17.73
CA HIS A 146 -9.37 -2.46 17.91
C HIS A 146 -9.51 -3.28 16.61
N LEU A 147 -9.03 -2.75 15.49
CA LEU A 147 -9.08 -3.42 14.20
C LEU A 147 -7.85 -4.28 13.95
N SER A 148 -8.02 -5.40 13.25
CA SER A 148 -6.89 -6.16 12.70
C SER A 148 -6.13 -5.36 11.64
N GLY A 149 -4.89 -5.76 11.33
CA GLY A 149 -4.09 -5.10 10.27
C GLY A 149 -4.82 -5.05 8.93
N GLY A 150 -5.45 -6.16 8.52
CA GLY A 150 -6.23 -6.21 7.28
C GLY A 150 -7.50 -5.36 7.32
N GLN A 151 -8.19 -5.26 8.47
CA GLN A 151 -9.33 -4.35 8.62
C GLN A 151 -8.87 -2.90 8.53
N LEU A 152 -7.77 -2.53 9.19
CA LEU A 152 -7.22 -1.18 9.12
C LEU A 152 -6.77 -0.81 7.70
N GLN A 153 -6.21 -1.77 6.96
CA GLN A 153 -5.86 -1.59 5.54
C GLN A 153 -7.09 -1.27 4.70
N ARG A 154 -8.19 -2.02 4.87
CA ARG A 154 -9.46 -1.77 4.18
C ARG A 154 -10.07 -0.42 4.57
N VAL A 155 -9.96 0.02 5.82
CA VAL A 155 -10.32 1.39 6.25
C VAL A 155 -9.47 2.44 5.52
N GLY A 156 -8.18 2.18 5.30
CA GLY A 156 -7.30 3.05 4.51
C GLY A 156 -7.75 3.20 3.05
N ILE A 157 -8.19 2.11 2.42
CA ILE A 157 -8.75 2.13 1.06
C ILE A 157 -10.09 2.87 1.06
N ALA A 158 -10.99 2.57 2.00
CA ALA A 158 -12.27 3.23 2.15
C ALA A 158 -12.13 4.75 2.35
N ARG A 159 -11.14 5.20 3.12
CA ARG A 159 -10.80 6.62 3.26
C ARG A 159 -10.46 7.28 1.93
N ALA A 160 -9.66 6.60 1.08
CA ALA A 160 -9.32 7.11 -0.25
C ALA A 160 -10.55 7.15 -1.18
N PHE A 161 -11.46 6.18 -1.06
CA PHE A 161 -12.73 6.20 -1.80
C PHE A 161 -13.63 7.35 -1.38
N TYR A 162 -13.77 7.58 -0.06
CA TYR A 162 -14.54 8.69 0.48
C TYR A 162 -13.98 10.06 0.06
N GLN A 163 -12.67 10.15 -0.18
CA GLN A 163 -12.03 11.37 -0.71
C GLN A 163 -12.48 11.72 -2.12
N GLU A 164 -12.90 10.74 -2.95
CA GLU A 164 -13.31 10.92 -4.35
C GLU A 164 -12.23 11.61 -5.23
N PRO A 165 -11.03 11.07 -5.33
CA PRO A 165 -9.93 11.72 -6.04
C PRO A 165 -10.04 11.54 -7.57
N ASP A 166 -9.30 12.37 -8.32
CA ASP A 166 -9.09 12.23 -9.77
C ASP A 166 -7.92 11.30 -10.10
N LEU A 167 -7.05 11.02 -9.12
CA LEU A 167 -5.90 10.13 -9.23
C LEU A 167 -5.77 9.31 -7.96
N PHE A 168 -5.85 7.99 -8.09
CA PHE A 168 -5.50 7.04 -7.03
C PHE A 168 -4.04 6.64 -7.14
N LEU A 169 -3.32 6.76 -6.04
CA LEU A 169 -1.96 6.26 -5.86
C LEU A 169 -1.99 5.21 -4.76
N ALA A 170 -1.61 3.98 -5.06
CA ALA A 170 -1.68 2.89 -4.11
C ALA A 170 -0.29 2.23 -3.92
N ASP A 171 0.23 2.30 -2.71
CA ASP A 171 1.51 1.69 -2.33
C ASP A 171 1.23 0.38 -1.59
N GLU A 172 1.37 -0.74 -2.29
CA GLU A 172 1.08 -2.10 -1.82
C GLU A 172 -0.25 -2.20 -1.06
N PRO A 173 -1.39 -1.81 -1.69
CA PRO A 173 -2.66 -1.56 -1.00
C PRO A 173 -3.27 -2.79 -0.35
N VAL A 174 -2.80 -3.99 -0.68
CA VAL A 174 -3.39 -5.27 -0.25
C VAL A 174 -2.40 -6.21 0.44
N SER A 175 -1.20 -5.74 0.77
CA SER A 175 -0.12 -6.56 1.34
C SER A 175 -0.42 -7.15 2.72
N ALA A 176 -1.36 -6.58 3.48
CA ALA A 176 -1.78 -7.06 4.79
C ALA A 176 -3.06 -7.91 4.76
N LEU A 177 -3.55 -8.27 3.57
CA LEU A 177 -4.77 -9.04 3.35
C LEU A 177 -4.45 -10.48 2.93
N ASP A 178 -5.33 -11.41 3.31
CA ASP A 178 -5.29 -12.75 2.75
C ASP A 178 -5.61 -12.74 1.25
N PRO A 179 -5.28 -13.79 0.49
CA PRO A 179 -5.41 -13.82 -0.96
C PRO A 179 -6.80 -13.48 -1.49
N ALA A 180 -7.86 -13.97 -0.87
CA ALA A 180 -9.23 -13.74 -1.33
C ALA A 180 -9.67 -12.28 -1.07
N LEU A 181 -9.36 -11.74 0.12
CA LEU A 181 -9.65 -10.35 0.45
C LEU A 181 -8.79 -9.38 -0.35
N ALA A 182 -7.53 -9.73 -0.67
CA ALA A 182 -6.66 -8.91 -1.48
C ALA A 182 -7.19 -8.79 -2.93
N ASP A 183 -7.63 -9.89 -3.51
CA ASP A 183 -8.24 -9.91 -4.83
C ASP A 183 -9.53 -9.08 -4.89
N ALA A 184 -10.43 -9.26 -3.90
CA ALA A 184 -11.67 -8.50 -3.79
C ALA A 184 -11.41 -6.99 -3.59
N ALA A 185 -10.50 -6.61 -2.68
CA ALA A 185 -10.19 -5.21 -2.40
C ALA A 185 -9.53 -4.50 -3.60
N LEU A 186 -8.69 -5.22 -4.35
CA LEU A 186 -8.07 -4.68 -5.56
C LEU A 186 -9.10 -4.54 -6.69
N GLY A 187 -10.02 -5.52 -6.84
CA GLY A 187 -11.16 -5.43 -7.75
C GLY A 187 -12.04 -4.22 -7.47
N GLU A 188 -12.35 -3.96 -6.18
CA GLU A 188 -13.08 -2.76 -5.76
C GLU A 188 -12.35 -1.47 -6.10
N LEU A 189 -11.01 -1.43 -5.93
CA LEU A 189 -10.19 -0.25 -6.26
C LEU A 189 -10.19 0.02 -7.77
N VAL A 190 -10.06 -1.01 -8.58
CA VAL A 190 -10.13 -0.93 -10.05
C VAL A 190 -11.51 -0.44 -10.48
N ALA A 191 -12.59 -1.07 -9.99
CA ALA A 191 -13.97 -0.68 -10.31
C ALA A 191 -14.28 0.77 -9.91
N GLU A 192 -13.79 1.22 -8.75
CA GLU A 192 -13.96 2.61 -8.31
C GLU A 192 -13.23 3.59 -9.23
N SER A 193 -12.00 3.28 -9.66
CA SER A 193 -11.25 4.13 -10.59
C SER A 193 -11.97 4.22 -11.95
N GLU A 194 -12.51 3.12 -12.46
CA GLU A 194 -13.30 3.06 -13.70
C GLU A 194 -14.57 3.89 -13.60
N ARG A 195 -15.36 3.65 -12.54
CA ARG A 195 -16.63 4.35 -12.31
C ARG A 195 -16.46 5.88 -12.28
N ARG A 196 -15.30 6.35 -11.80
CA ARG A 196 -14.96 7.79 -11.71
C ARG A 196 -14.24 8.34 -12.93
N GLY A 197 -13.73 7.48 -13.82
CA GLY A 197 -12.76 7.90 -14.84
C GLY A 197 -11.48 8.46 -14.22
N ALA A 198 -11.14 8.06 -12.99
CA ALA A 198 -9.93 8.47 -12.29
C ALA A 198 -8.74 7.64 -12.74
N GLY A 199 -7.54 8.24 -12.79
CA GLY A 199 -6.31 7.48 -13.00
C GLY A 199 -6.02 6.58 -11.77
N LEU A 200 -5.47 5.39 -12.01
CA LEU A 200 -5.01 4.49 -10.94
C LEU A 200 -3.56 4.07 -11.22
N PHE A 201 -2.67 4.37 -10.28
CA PHE A 201 -1.28 3.94 -10.32
C PHE A 201 -0.95 3.20 -9.02
N ALA A 202 -0.67 1.89 -9.10
CA ALA A 202 -0.51 1.05 -7.93
C ALA A 202 0.82 0.30 -7.94
N SER A 203 1.58 0.34 -6.84
CA SER A 203 2.67 -0.62 -6.63
C SER A 203 2.10 -1.92 -6.11
N LEU A 204 2.55 -3.03 -6.67
CA LEU A 204 2.16 -4.37 -6.26
C LEU A 204 3.41 -5.24 -6.08
N HIS A 205 3.38 -6.04 -5.02
CA HIS A 205 4.38 -7.09 -4.82
C HIS A 205 3.95 -8.37 -5.55
N ALA A 206 2.67 -8.73 -5.47
CA ALA A 206 2.08 -9.90 -6.12
C ALA A 206 1.92 -9.65 -7.64
N VAL A 207 2.76 -10.29 -8.44
CA VAL A 207 2.80 -10.13 -9.90
C VAL A 207 1.53 -10.67 -10.55
N ASP A 208 0.98 -11.77 -10.04
CA ASP A 208 -0.28 -12.38 -10.49
C ASP A 208 -1.47 -11.42 -10.40
N LEU A 209 -1.58 -10.68 -9.30
CA LEU A 209 -2.61 -9.65 -9.16
C LEU A 209 -2.39 -8.46 -10.10
N ALA A 210 -1.13 -8.04 -10.32
CA ALA A 210 -0.82 -6.98 -11.27
C ALA A 210 -1.27 -7.36 -12.68
N LEU A 211 -0.92 -8.57 -13.15
CA LEU A 211 -1.28 -9.07 -14.46
C LEU A 211 -2.80 -9.30 -14.61
N LYS A 212 -3.50 -9.67 -13.52
CA LYS A 212 -4.95 -9.90 -13.53
C LYS A 212 -5.75 -8.60 -13.66
N TRP A 213 -5.37 -7.56 -12.92
CA TRP A 213 -6.22 -6.39 -12.71
C TRP A 213 -5.82 -5.15 -13.51
N PHE A 214 -4.59 -5.08 -14.04
CA PHE A 214 -4.08 -3.89 -14.71
C PHE A 214 -3.79 -4.15 -16.19
N PRO A 215 -4.26 -3.26 -17.10
CA PRO A 215 -4.02 -3.41 -18.53
C PRO A 215 -2.59 -3.04 -18.96
N ARG A 216 -1.82 -2.35 -18.09
CA ARG A 216 -0.46 -1.89 -18.37
C ARG A 216 0.42 -2.06 -17.15
N ILE A 217 1.63 -2.56 -17.37
CA ILE A 217 2.61 -2.87 -16.33
C ILE A 217 3.89 -2.08 -16.57
N VAL A 218 4.38 -1.44 -15.51
CA VAL A 218 5.70 -0.81 -15.47
C VAL A 218 6.62 -1.66 -14.58
N GLY A 219 7.68 -2.19 -15.15
CA GLY A 219 8.75 -2.85 -14.41
C GLY A 219 9.76 -1.81 -13.93
N LEU A 220 9.99 -1.74 -12.61
CA LEU A 220 10.98 -0.84 -12.00
C LEU A 220 12.12 -1.66 -11.40
N ARG A 221 13.37 -1.29 -11.71
CA ARG A 221 14.58 -1.93 -11.17
C ARG A 221 15.66 -0.91 -10.89
N ALA A 222 16.25 -0.94 -9.70
CA ALA A 222 17.33 -0.02 -9.29
C ALA A 222 17.04 1.46 -9.55
N GLY A 223 15.79 1.88 -9.38
CA GLY A 223 15.36 3.27 -9.59
C GLY A 223 15.13 3.66 -11.04
N GLU A 224 15.19 2.73 -11.99
CA GLU A 224 14.96 2.96 -13.41
C GLU A 224 13.78 2.14 -13.94
N VAL A 225 13.14 2.61 -15.03
CA VAL A 225 12.12 1.85 -15.74
C VAL A 225 12.81 0.78 -16.58
N ALA A 226 12.60 -0.48 -16.25
CA ALA A 226 13.10 -1.61 -17.01
C ALA A 226 12.23 -1.89 -18.25
N PHE A 227 10.90 -1.79 -18.08
CA PHE A 227 9.93 -1.87 -19.18
C PHE A 227 8.64 -1.14 -18.81
N ASP A 228 7.85 -0.79 -19.83
CA ASP A 228 6.54 -0.13 -19.72
C ASP A 228 5.68 -0.66 -20.86
N LEU A 229 4.83 -1.68 -20.59
CA LEU A 229 4.19 -2.51 -21.61
C LEU A 229 2.70 -2.78 -21.27
N PRO A 230 1.86 -2.99 -22.29
CA PRO A 230 0.57 -3.64 -22.10
C PRO A 230 0.76 -5.01 -21.43
N THR A 231 -0.16 -5.39 -20.55
CA THR A 231 -0.08 -6.64 -19.79
C THR A 231 0.05 -7.88 -20.68
N ALA A 232 -0.59 -7.87 -21.86
CA ALA A 232 -0.50 -8.97 -22.82
C ALA A 232 0.91 -9.18 -23.41
N GLU A 233 1.79 -8.17 -23.35
CA GLU A 233 3.16 -8.23 -23.85
C GLU A 233 4.19 -8.56 -22.75
N VAL A 234 3.77 -8.65 -21.49
CA VAL A 234 4.64 -8.99 -20.37
C VAL A 234 4.91 -10.49 -20.35
N SER A 235 6.09 -10.89 -20.81
CA SER A 235 6.52 -12.30 -20.83
C SER A 235 7.12 -12.75 -19.50
N ASN A 236 7.08 -14.06 -19.24
CA ASN A 236 7.77 -14.66 -18.10
C ASN A 236 9.28 -14.37 -18.12
N GLY A 237 9.90 -14.28 -19.30
CA GLY A 237 11.32 -13.93 -19.44
C GLY A 237 11.63 -12.53 -18.89
N LEU A 238 10.80 -11.52 -19.24
CA LEU A 238 10.94 -10.16 -18.71
C LEU A 238 10.75 -10.11 -17.18
N LEU A 239 9.79 -10.89 -16.66
CA LEU A 239 9.58 -10.97 -15.21
C LEU A 239 10.78 -11.62 -14.52
N HIS A 240 11.32 -12.72 -15.05
CA HIS A 240 12.52 -13.35 -14.50
C HIS A 240 13.74 -12.41 -14.55
N GLU A 241 13.90 -11.66 -15.62
CA GLU A 241 14.97 -10.66 -15.73
C GLU A 241 14.82 -9.53 -14.70
N LEU A 242 13.58 -9.03 -14.49
CA LEU A 242 13.27 -8.01 -13.52
C LEU A 242 13.64 -8.43 -12.09
N TYR A 243 13.36 -9.69 -11.71
CA TYR A 243 13.57 -10.25 -10.36
C TYR A 243 14.85 -11.08 -10.22
N ALA A 244 15.72 -11.15 -11.23
CA ALA A 244 16.93 -12.00 -11.25
C ALA A 244 17.85 -11.81 -10.03
N ALA A 245 17.87 -10.61 -9.43
CA ALA A 245 18.69 -10.33 -8.24
C ALA A 245 18.10 -10.87 -6.92
N GLU A 246 16.81 -11.27 -6.89
CA GLU A 246 16.12 -11.78 -5.69
C GLU A 246 16.00 -13.31 -5.64
N GLY A 247 16.72 -14.05 -6.49
CA GLY A 247 16.79 -15.51 -6.41
C GLY A 247 15.70 -16.27 -7.17
N SER A 248 15.31 -15.82 -8.35
CA SER A 248 14.54 -16.57 -9.37
C SER A 248 13.09 -16.99 -9.02
N VAL A 249 12.55 -16.66 -7.87
CA VAL A 249 11.14 -16.94 -7.52
C VAL A 249 10.32 -15.67 -7.76
N LEU A 250 9.34 -15.77 -8.67
CA LEU A 250 8.40 -14.66 -8.90
C LEU A 250 7.48 -14.52 -7.68
N PRO A 251 7.34 -13.33 -7.10
CA PRO A 251 6.46 -13.10 -6.00
C PRO A 251 5.00 -13.19 -6.47
N THR A 252 4.29 -14.21 -5.99
CA THR A 252 2.86 -14.41 -6.20
C THR A 252 2.14 -14.41 -4.86
N GLN A 253 0.84 -14.17 -4.87
CA GLN A 253 0.04 -14.18 -3.66
C GLN A 253 -0.07 -15.58 -3.00
N ALA A 254 0.10 -16.64 -3.81
CA ALA A 254 0.13 -18.02 -3.35
C ALA A 254 1.47 -18.45 -2.72
N SER A 255 2.50 -17.60 -2.78
CA SER A 255 3.79 -17.88 -2.12
C SER A 255 3.65 -17.60 -0.63
N GLU A 256 3.35 -18.63 0.16
CA GLU A 256 3.45 -18.53 1.62
C GLU A 256 4.85 -18.06 2.02
N PRO A 257 4.98 -17.18 3.04
CA PRO A 257 6.28 -16.90 3.62
C PRO A 257 6.87 -18.21 4.12
N ALA A 258 8.13 -18.51 3.78
CA ALA A 258 8.89 -19.67 4.24
C ALA A 258 9.17 -19.52 5.75
N ALA A 259 8.14 -19.71 6.56
CA ALA A 259 8.21 -19.74 8.01
C ALA A 259 8.20 -21.20 8.46
N LEU A 260 9.35 -21.62 9.00
CA LEU A 260 9.51 -22.74 9.92
C LEU A 260 9.28 -24.16 9.35
N ARG A 261 10.18 -24.63 8.49
CA ARG A 261 10.48 -26.03 8.47
C ARG A 261 11.27 -26.39 9.73
N HIS A 262 10.56 -26.70 10.81
CA HIS A 262 11.12 -27.42 11.93
C HIS A 262 11.44 -28.83 11.41
N GLY A 263 12.73 -29.19 11.44
CA GLY A 263 13.20 -30.51 11.10
C GLY A 263 12.57 -31.57 11.99
N GLY A 264 11.64 -32.33 11.42
CA GLY A 264 11.23 -33.64 11.95
C GLY A 264 12.24 -34.67 11.46
N GLY A 265 13.33 -34.86 12.21
CA GLY A 265 14.16 -36.02 12.05
C GLY A 265 13.40 -37.24 12.56
N THR A 266 13.03 -38.14 11.66
CA THR A 266 12.65 -39.53 11.99
C THR A 266 13.87 -40.24 12.55
N ALA A 267 13.88 -40.48 13.88
CA ALA A 267 14.77 -41.42 14.50
C ALA A 267 14.02 -42.74 14.65
N GLU A 268 14.50 -43.76 13.96
CA GLU A 268 14.11 -45.17 14.17
C GLU A 268 14.35 -45.58 15.62
N ALA A 269 13.34 -46.23 16.18
CA ALA A 269 13.42 -46.85 17.50
C ALA A 269 14.16 -48.17 17.41
N THR A 270 15.29 -48.28 18.10
CA THR A 270 15.82 -49.55 18.61
C THR A 270 15.61 -49.57 20.12
N ALA A 271 14.87 -50.60 20.54
CA ALA A 271 14.61 -50.91 21.92
C ALA A 271 15.85 -51.53 22.58
N GLU A 272 16.27 -51.00 23.72
CA GLU A 272 16.96 -51.78 24.75
C GLU A 272 16.58 -51.29 26.17
N SER A 273 16.24 -52.26 26.97
CA SER A 273 15.80 -52.21 28.36
C SER A 273 16.92 -51.78 29.31
N GLY A 274 16.60 -51.01 30.34
CA GLY A 274 17.53 -50.72 31.44
C GLY A 274 16.93 -49.83 32.51
N ASP A 275 16.60 -50.48 33.59
CA ASP A 275 16.17 -50.10 34.94
C ASP A 275 16.92 -48.89 35.55
N GLY A 276 16.25 -48.08 36.39
CA GLY A 276 16.96 -47.35 37.44
C GLY A 276 16.57 -45.91 37.75
N THR A 277 15.66 -45.77 38.72
CA THR A 277 15.71 -44.81 39.84
C THR A 277 15.43 -43.30 39.67
N LEU A 278 14.40 -42.87 40.34
CA LEU A 278 13.97 -41.56 40.81
C LEU A 278 15.08 -40.56 41.21
N ALA A 279 14.94 -39.33 40.79
CA ALA A 279 15.26 -38.14 41.62
C ALA A 279 14.46 -36.91 41.19
N ALA A 280 13.62 -36.45 42.10
CA ALA A 280 12.90 -35.18 42.02
C ALA A 280 13.86 -34.00 42.19
N ASN A 281 13.72 -32.97 41.35
CA ASN A 281 14.27 -31.64 41.64
C ASN A 281 13.19 -30.58 41.51
N VAL A 282 12.71 -30.16 42.66
CA VAL A 282 11.89 -28.99 42.92
C VAL A 282 12.79 -27.76 42.81
N VAL A 283 12.50 -26.83 41.92
CA VAL A 283 13.10 -25.48 41.92
C VAL A 283 12.06 -24.49 42.42
N ARG A 284 12.37 -23.87 43.54
CA ARG A 284 11.61 -22.83 44.25
C ARG A 284 11.61 -21.53 43.46
N LEU A 285 10.46 -20.90 43.41
CA LEU A 285 10.27 -19.49 43.09
C LEU A 285 10.69 -18.63 44.29
N ASP A 286 11.68 -17.81 44.15
CA ASP A 286 11.99 -16.73 45.07
C ASP A 286 11.44 -15.41 44.57
N THR A 287 10.56 -14.86 45.38
CA THR A 287 10.03 -13.51 45.32
C THR A 287 11.11 -12.50 45.72
N CYS A 288 11.33 -11.48 44.92
CA CYS A 288 11.97 -10.24 45.38
C CYS A 288 11.00 -9.07 45.31
N ARG A 289 10.60 -8.61 46.50
CA ARG A 289 9.99 -7.32 46.79
C ARG A 289 11.10 -6.29 47.05
N GLY A 290 10.87 -5.05 46.60
CA GLY A 290 11.27 -3.85 47.32
C GLY A 290 12.37 -2.99 46.67
N ARG A 291 12.06 -1.90 46.08
CA ARG A 291 12.04 -0.49 46.53
C ARG A 291 11.62 0.40 45.40
#